data_c85733efe29193ffd3209d6798913d97
#
_entry.id   c85733efe29193ffd3209d6798913d97
#
_cell.length_a   1.000
_cell.length_b   1.000
_cell.length_c   1.000
_cell.angle_alpha   90.00
_cell.angle_beta   90.00
_cell.angle_gamma   90.00
#
_symmetry.space_group_name_H-M   'P 1'
#
loop_
_entity.id
_entity.type
_entity.pdbx_description
1 polymer ?
#
loop_
_entity_poly.entity_id
_entity_poly.type
_entity_poly.pdbx_seq_one_letter_code
_entity_poly.pdbx_strand_id
1 'polypeptide(L)'
;MRTPFHVRLATLAVVALAGLAGPAAVPAQATDNAPCHTTVKRDLVDPSSGRTWPGTGVMYCNLTRGHVPVHASRSPGSPVVGHLEQGGAANWFVTEMKGETYRDGAAENNWWASTRADNGRWGWTPEVYFAGGGNYEDDAGLLMPGSYTCANTCAPAPFWAR
;
A
#
# COMPACT_ATOMS: atom_id res chain seq x y z
N MET A 1 -59.02 -30.05 -65.32
CA MET A 1 -58.97 -30.27 -63.85
C MET A 1 -57.60 -29.85 -63.38
N ARG A 2 -57.50 -28.78 -62.66
CA ARG A 2 -56.21 -28.25 -62.13
C ARG A 2 -56.24 -28.35 -60.62
N THR A 3 -55.34 -29.11 -60.04
CA THR A 3 -55.13 -29.25 -58.59
C THR A 3 -54.20 -28.16 -58.09
N PRO A 4 -54.53 -27.44 -57.02
CA PRO A 4 -53.61 -26.46 -56.45
C PRO A 4 -52.57 -27.08 -55.44
N PHE A 5 -51.34 -26.75 -55.64
CA PHE A 5 -50.24 -27.05 -54.73
C PHE A 5 -50.32 -26.14 -53.48
N HIS A 6 -50.39 -26.75 -52.32
CA HIS A 6 -50.27 -26.04 -51.05
C HIS A 6 -48.80 -26.04 -50.64
N VAL A 7 -48.20 -24.87 -50.66
CA VAL A 7 -46.86 -24.61 -50.08
C VAL A 7 -47.04 -24.36 -48.57
N ARG A 8 -46.49 -25.25 -47.76
CA ARG A 8 -46.40 -25.04 -46.31
C ARG A 8 -45.11 -24.25 -46.00
N LEU A 9 -45.26 -23.02 -45.54
CA LEU A 9 -44.16 -22.26 -44.94
C LEU A 9 -43.83 -22.87 -43.56
N ALA A 10 -42.62 -23.33 -43.38
CA ALA A 10 -42.07 -23.70 -42.09
C ALA A 10 -41.43 -22.45 -41.48
N THR A 11 -42.03 -21.96 -40.38
CA THR A 11 -41.47 -20.84 -39.60
C THR A 11 -40.35 -21.38 -38.70
N LEU A 12 -39.11 -21.04 -38.98
CA LEU A 12 -37.96 -21.28 -38.11
C LEU A 12 -37.96 -20.24 -36.99
N ALA A 13 -38.23 -20.66 -35.76
CA ALA A 13 -38.03 -19.86 -34.57
C ALA A 13 -36.54 -19.81 -34.20
N VAL A 14 -35.93 -18.65 -34.38
CA VAL A 14 -34.55 -18.38 -33.89
C VAL A 14 -34.65 -18.01 -32.40
N VAL A 15 -34.21 -18.93 -31.54
CA VAL A 15 -34.06 -18.65 -30.12
C VAL A 15 -32.74 -17.89 -29.96
N ALA A 16 -32.82 -16.58 -29.70
CA ALA A 16 -31.68 -15.75 -29.32
C ALA A 16 -31.34 -16.04 -27.85
N LEU A 17 -30.28 -16.77 -27.61
CA LEU A 17 -29.66 -16.84 -26.27
C LEU A 17 -28.96 -15.49 -25.97
N ALA A 18 -29.64 -14.65 -25.19
CA ALA A 18 -28.99 -13.48 -24.58
C ALA A 18 -28.00 -13.96 -23.52
N GLY A 19 -26.73 -14.04 -23.89
CA GLY A 19 -25.64 -14.25 -22.94
C GLY A 19 -25.55 -13.05 -22.00
N LEU A 20 -25.78 -13.30 -20.70
CA LEU A 20 -25.47 -12.36 -19.64
C LEU A 20 -23.93 -12.22 -19.55
N ALA A 21 -23.36 -11.30 -20.31
CA ALA A 21 -22.01 -10.83 -20.08
C ALA A 21 -22.01 -10.07 -18.75
N GLY A 22 -21.61 -10.73 -17.67
CA GLY A 22 -21.33 -10.06 -16.40
C GLY A 22 -20.27 -8.98 -16.61
N PRO A 23 -20.29 -7.90 -15.82
CA PRO A 23 -19.26 -6.89 -15.92
C PRO A 23 -17.89 -7.57 -15.67
N ALA A 24 -17.03 -7.54 -16.68
CA ALA A 24 -15.64 -7.95 -16.52
C ALA A 24 -15.04 -7.04 -15.44
N ALA A 25 -14.57 -7.65 -14.34
CA ALA A 25 -13.79 -6.93 -13.35
C ALA A 25 -12.58 -6.34 -14.08
N VAL A 26 -12.57 -5.03 -14.25
CA VAL A 26 -11.41 -4.31 -14.76
C VAL A 26 -10.32 -4.54 -13.71
N PRO A 27 -9.15 -5.12 -14.05
CA PRO A 27 -8.06 -5.18 -13.09
C PRO A 27 -7.75 -3.74 -12.68
N ALA A 28 -7.71 -3.50 -11.37
CA ALA A 28 -7.26 -2.23 -10.84
C ALA A 28 -5.87 -1.98 -11.42
N GLN A 29 -5.77 -1.03 -12.34
CA GLN A 29 -4.49 -0.58 -12.84
C GLN A 29 -3.84 0.16 -11.68
N ALA A 30 -2.69 -0.34 -11.25
CA ALA A 30 -1.79 0.44 -10.41
C ALA A 30 -1.60 1.77 -11.14
N THR A 31 -2.18 2.82 -10.60
CA THR A 31 -2.05 4.16 -11.16
C THR A 31 -0.58 4.57 -10.99
N ASP A 32 0.01 5.23 -12.00
CA ASP A 32 1.37 5.81 -11.94
C ASP A 32 1.55 6.85 -10.80
N ASN A 33 0.58 6.94 -9.91
CA ASN A 33 0.53 7.80 -8.73
C ASN A 33 0.75 7.05 -7.41
N ALA A 34 1.33 5.86 -7.43
CA ALA A 34 1.68 5.19 -6.18
C ALA A 34 2.54 6.15 -5.31
N PRO A 35 2.17 6.38 -4.05
CA PRO A 35 2.90 7.31 -3.19
C PRO A 35 4.36 6.91 -3.00
N CYS A 36 4.64 5.63 -3.05
CA CYS A 36 5.99 5.09 -2.91
C CYS A 36 6.52 4.56 -4.25
N HIS A 37 7.78 4.85 -4.52
CA HIS A 37 8.47 4.48 -5.74
C HIS A 37 9.96 4.25 -5.44
N THR A 38 10.66 3.65 -6.38
CA THR A 38 12.11 3.43 -6.31
C THR A 38 12.57 2.72 -5.05
N THR A 39 12.68 1.40 -5.13
CA THR A 39 13.31 0.62 -4.08
C THR A 39 14.82 0.77 -4.16
N VAL A 40 15.44 1.18 -3.06
CA VAL A 40 16.89 1.23 -2.90
C VAL A 40 17.33 0.37 -1.71
N LYS A 41 18.61 0.00 -1.68
CA LYS A 41 19.18 -0.74 -0.55
C LYS A 41 19.94 0.21 0.38
N ARG A 42 19.70 0.05 1.69
CA ARG A 42 20.40 0.78 2.74
C ARG A 42 20.87 -0.16 3.83
N ASP A 43 22.00 0.16 4.43
CA ASP A 43 22.41 -0.48 5.67
C ASP A 43 21.76 0.25 6.83
N LEU A 44 20.92 -0.48 7.57
CA LEU A 44 20.19 0.07 8.71
C LEU A 44 20.85 -0.37 10.01
N VAL A 45 21.09 0.58 10.91
CA VAL A 45 21.70 0.32 12.20
C VAL A 45 20.65 0.44 13.30
N ASP A 46 20.50 -0.60 14.10
CA ASP A 46 19.66 -0.61 15.30
C ASP A 46 20.29 0.34 16.34
N PRO A 47 19.62 1.43 16.71
CA PRO A 47 20.18 2.42 17.63
C PRO A 47 20.35 1.87 19.06
N SER A 48 19.65 0.80 19.42
CA SER A 48 19.70 0.21 20.75
C SER A 48 20.83 -0.80 20.93
N SER A 49 21.17 -1.54 19.87
CA SER A 49 22.15 -2.63 19.92
C SER A 49 23.39 -2.38 19.07
N GLY A 50 23.37 -1.39 18.18
CA GLY A 50 24.42 -1.16 17.19
C GLY A 50 24.46 -2.21 16.08
N ARG A 51 23.53 -3.17 16.05
CA ARG A 51 23.49 -4.21 15.03
C ARG A 51 23.15 -3.62 13.66
N THR A 52 23.96 -3.97 12.67
CA THR A 52 23.70 -3.57 11.28
C THR A 52 22.87 -4.63 10.55
N TRP A 53 21.91 -4.16 9.78
CA TRP A 53 21.08 -4.92 8.85
C TRP A 53 21.44 -4.49 7.44
N PRO A 54 22.36 -5.16 6.77
CA PRO A 54 22.89 -4.73 5.50
C PRO A 54 21.90 -4.97 4.37
N GLY A 55 21.91 -4.08 3.38
CA GLY A 55 21.17 -4.23 2.14
C GLY A 55 19.64 -4.30 2.31
N THR A 56 19.10 -3.70 3.38
CA THR A 56 17.65 -3.63 3.60
C THR A 56 16.99 -2.79 2.50
N GLY A 57 15.93 -3.34 1.88
CA GLY A 57 15.14 -2.59 0.91
C GLY A 57 14.35 -1.47 1.58
N VAL A 58 14.44 -0.27 1.03
CA VAL A 58 13.62 0.88 1.43
C VAL A 58 13.02 1.52 0.19
N MET A 59 11.86 2.14 0.33
CA MET A 59 11.21 2.86 -0.75
C MET A 59 11.12 4.34 -0.41
N TYR A 60 11.25 5.19 -1.42
CA TYR A 60 10.98 6.61 -1.28
C TYR A 60 9.50 6.89 -1.54
N CYS A 61 8.87 7.61 -0.62
CA CYS A 61 7.46 7.92 -0.71
C CYS A 61 7.23 9.44 -0.72
N ASN A 62 6.26 9.86 -1.51
CA ASN A 62 5.78 11.23 -1.53
C ASN A 62 4.81 11.47 -0.36
N LEU A 63 5.00 12.56 0.34
CA LEU A 63 4.10 13.00 1.41
C LEU A 63 3.28 14.21 0.96
N THR A 64 2.06 14.32 1.43
CA THR A 64 1.15 15.45 1.13
C THR A 64 1.64 16.78 1.66
N ARG A 65 2.50 16.76 2.70
CA ARG A 65 3.06 17.95 3.34
C ARG A 65 4.37 17.64 4.06
N GLY A 66 5.07 18.67 4.50
CA GLY A 66 6.16 18.56 5.49
C GLY A 66 5.62 18.55 6.93
N HIS A 67 6.53 18.45 7.88
CA HIS A 67 6.25 18.37 9.32
C HIS A 67 5.28 17.24 9.69
N VAL A 68 5.45 16.10 9.06
CA VAL A 68 4.63 14.89 9.29
C VAL A 68 5.15 14.19 10.55
N PRO A 69 4.27 13.82 11.51
CA PRO A 69 4.70 13.22 12.76
C PRO A 69 5.19 11.77 12.55
N VAL A 70 6.25 11.44 13.28
CA VAL A 70 6.74 10.07 13.46
C VAL A 70 6.47 9.66 14.91
N HIS A 71 5.63 8.66 15.10
CA HIS A 71 5.19 8.18 16.39
C HIS A 71 6.06 7.02 16.90
N ALA A 72 6.14 6.85 18.22
CA ALA A 72 6.89 5.73 18.82
C ALA A 72 6.26 4.36 18.53
N SER A 73 4.95 4.32 18.29
CA SER A 73 4.21 3.10 17.92
C SER A 73 3.07 3.47 16.94
N ARG A 74 2.40 2.46 16.39
CA ARG A 74 1.31 2.58 15.43
C ARG A 74 -0.01 2.98 16.11
N SER A 75 0.00 4.09 16.85
CA SER A 75 -1.15 4.63 17.56
C SER A 75 -1.08 6.16 17.59
N PRO A 76 -2.21 6.85 17.32
CA PRO A 76 -2.29 8.31 17.45
C PRO A 76 -1.98 8.79 18.86
N GLY A 77 -2.26 7.98 19.87
CA GLY A 77 -1.99 8.27 21.28
C GLY A 77 -0.54 8.07 21.70
N SER A 78 0.30 7.48 20.84
CA SER A 78 1.71 7.25 21.21
C SER A 78 2.54 8.54 21.07
N PRO A 79 3.64 8.68 21.83
CA PRO A 79 4.50 9.85 21.74
C PRO A 79 5.02 10.09 20.33
N VAL A 80 5.01 11.34 19.87
CA VAL A 80 5.73 11.76 18.67
C VAL A 80 7.21 11.83 19.01
N VAL A 81 8.01 11.05 18.29
CA VAL A 81 9.46 10.94 18.48
C VAL A 81 10.27 11.87 17.58
N GLY A 82 9.65 12.34 16.50
CA GLY A 82 10.25 13.27 15.54
C GLY A 82 9.29 13.60 14.42
N HIS A 83 9.78 14.27 13.39
CA HIS A 83 9.01 14.64 12.21
C HIS A 83 9.80 14.38 10.95
N LEU A 84 9.09 14.29 9.83
CA LEU A 84 9.61 14.38 8.48
C LEU A 84 9.32 15.78 7.98
N GLU A 85 10.35 16.60 7.80
CA GLU A 85 10.19 18.04 7.58
C GLU A 85 9.87 18.38 6.11
N GLN A 86 10.27 17.53 5.19
CA GLN A 86 10.05 17.78 3.77
C GLN A 86 8.99 16.84 3.20
N GLY A 87 8.04 17.41 2.47
CA GLY A 87 7.19 16.66 1.56
C GLY A 87 7.98 16.17 0.35
N GLY A 88 7.42 15.20 -0.40
CA GLY A 88 7.99 14.69 -1.63
C GLY A 88 8.83 13.42 -1.48
N ALA A 89 9.56 13.08 -2.54
CA ALA A 89 10.24 11.80 -2.73
C ALA A 89 11.52 11.59 -1.90
N ALA A 90 11.90 12.54 -1.06
CA ALA A 90 13.11 12.44 -0.22
C ALA A 90 12.91 11.55 1.01
N ASN A 91 11.66 11.29 1.41
CA ASN A 91 11.34 10.50 2.59
C ASN A 91 11.36 9.00 2.23
N TRP A 92 12.05 8.20 3.03
CA TRP A 92 12.16 6.77 2.78
C TRP A 92 11.58 5.95 3.95
N PHE A 93 11.01 4.82 3.60
CA PHE A 93 10.31 3.92 4.50
C PHE A 93 10.76 2.47 4.29
N VAL A 94 10.64 1.65 5.32
CA VAL A 94 11.15 0.28 5.30
C VAL A 94 10.04 -0.75 5.17
N THR A 95 9.00 -0.62 5.96
CA THR A 95 7.89 -1.57 6.04
C THR A 95 6.61 -0.87 6.45
N GLU A 96 5.49 -1.50 6.19
CA GLU A 96 4.18 -1.02 6.61
C GLU A 96 3.48 -2.09 7.46
N MET A 97 2.65 -1.64 8.39
CA MET A 97 1.86 -2.51 9.26
C MET A 97 0.59 -1.80 9.70
N LYS A 98 -0.46 -2.59 9.95
CA LYS A 98 -1.68 -2.06 10.56
C LYS A 98 -1.46 -1.67 12.02
N GLY A 99 -2.16 -0.61 12.42
CA GLY A 99 -2.22 -0.08 13.77
C GLY A 99 -3.59 0.51 14.06
N GLU A 100 -3.65 1.45 14.98
CA GLU A 100 -4.87 2.22 15.24
C GLU A 100 -5.12 3.22 14.11
N THR A 101 -6.39 3.53 13.87
CA THR A 101 -6.78 4.53 12.86
C THR A 101 -6.27 5.91 13.24
N TYR A 102 -5.53 6.51 12.32
CA TYR A 102 -5.11 7.92 12.38
C TYR A 102 -6.03 8.76 11.49
N ARG A 103 -6.36 9.98 11.95
CA ARG A 103 -7.20 10.92 11.21
C ARG A 103 -6.50 12.26 11.03
N ASP A 104 -6.57 12.79 9.81
CA ASP A 104 -6.13 14.14 9.47
C ASP A 104 -7.21 14.82 8.63
N GLY A 105 -8.03 15.65 9.27
CA GLY A 105 -9.22 16.22 8.64
C GLY A 105 -10.24 15.15 8.25
N ALA A 106 -10.56 15.05 6.97
CA ALA A 106 -11.48 14.06 6.42
C ALA A 106 -10.77 12.75 6.00
N ALA A 107 -9.45 12.73 5.94
CA ALA A 107 -8.66 11.56 5.60
C ALA A 107 -8.42 10.70 6.84
N GLU A 108 -8.48 9.38 6.67
CA GLU A 108 -8.20 8.42 7.73
C GLU A 108 -7.54 7.16 7.17
N ASN A 109 -6.58 6.62 7.92
CA ASN A 109 -5.94 5.37 7.56
C ASN A 109 -5.48 4.63 8.83
N ASN A 110 -5.45 3.30 8.78
CA ASN A 110 -4.94 2.45 9.84
C ASN A 110 -3.62 1.74 9.47
N TRP A 111 -3.04 2.09 8.35
CA TRP A 111 -1.72 1.67 7.95
C TRP A 111 -0.66 2.68 8.40
N TRP A 112 0.49 2.17 8.78
CA TRP A 112 1.60 2.91 9.33
C TRP A 112 2.89 2.42 8.71
N ALA A 113 3.70 3.33 8.24
CA ALA A 113 4.98 3.04 7.63
C ALA A 113 6.14 3.35 8.58
N SER A 114 7.08 2.41 8.69
CA SER A 114 8.27 2.57 9.53
C SER A 114 9.33 3.39 8.82
N THR A 115 9.86 4.39 9.50
CA THR A 115 10.87 5.31 8.99
C THR A 115 11.78 5.84 10.09
N ARG A 116 12.80 6.55 9.66
CA ARG A 116 13.67 7.33 10.52
C ARG A 116 13.35 8.81 10.35
N ALA A 117 12.89 9.46 11.40
CA ALA A 117 12.64 10.90 11.44
C ALA A 117 13.92 11.72 11.19
N ASP A 118 13.78 12.99 10.81
CA ASP A 118 14.91 13.86 10.47
C ASP A 118 15.85 14.13 11.64
N ASN A 119 15.37 13.97 12.87
CA ASN A 119 16.19 14.00 14.09
C ASN A 119 16.94 12.66 14.37
N GLY A 120 16.82 11.69 13.49
CA GLY A 120 17.50 10.41 13.58
C GLY A 120 16.79 9.32 14.39
N ARG A 121 15.63 9.61 15.00
CA ARG A 121 14.85 8.64 15.78
C ARG A 121 13.96 7.79 14.88
N TRP A 122 13.86 6.51 15.20
CA TRP A 122 12.98 5.57 14.51
C TRP A 122 11.55 5.61 15.05
N GLY A 123 10.60 5.36 14.17
CA GLY A 123 9.20 5.28 14.54
C GLY A 123 8.29 5.03 13.34
N TRP A 124 7.03 5.38 13.50
CA TRP A 124 5.95 5.06 12.59
C TRP A 124 5.23 6.31 12.11
N THR A 125 5.08 6.45 10.81
CA THR A 125 4.33 7.53 10.17
C THR A 125 2.99 6.99 9.71
N PRO A 126 1.85 7.67 10.02
CA PRO A 126 0.56 7.26 9.49
C PRO A 126 0.50 7.48 7.97
N GLU A 127 0.00 6.50 7.23
CA GLU A 127 -0.07 6.59 5.76
C GLU A 127 -1.13 7.55 5.24
N VAL A 128 -1.98 8.06 6.10
CA VAL A 128 -2.88 9.19 5.77
C VAL A 128 -2.13 10.40 5.18
N TYR A 129 -0.83 10.51 5.40
CA TYR A 129 0.03 11.56 4.86
C TYR A 129 0.67 11.20 3.52
N PHE A 130 0.44 10.02 2.99
CA PHE A 130 1.03 9.61 1.72
C PHE A 130 0.24 10.22 0.56
N ALA A 131 0.96 10.83 -0.38
CA ALA A 131 0.35 11.52 -1.51
C ALA A 131 -0.18 10.52 -2.53
N GLY A 132 -1.49 10.52 -2.75
CA GLY A 132 -2.15 9.62 -3.71
C GLY A 132 -2.74 8.36 -3.09
N GLY A 133 -2.62 8.20 -1.77
CA GLY A 133 -3.24 7.09 -1.05
C GLY A 133 -4.74 7.27 -0.78
N GLY A 134 -5.39 6.21 -0.34
CA GLY A 134 -6.80 6.15 0.01
C GLY A 134 -7.05 5.83 1.50
N ASN A 135 -8.30 6.00 1.92
CA ASN A 135 -8.67 5.65 3.28
C ASN A 135 -8.64 4.13 3.47
N TYR A 136 -7.96 3.65 4.53
CA TYR A 136 -7.81 2.24 4.89
C TYR A 136 -7.11 1.35 3.85
N GLU A 137 -6.40 1.95 2.91
CA GLU A 137 -5.58 1.25 1.92
C GLU A 137 -4.12 1.22 2.36
N ASP A 138 -3.40 0.19 1.95
CA ASP A 138 -1.94 0.11 2.05
C ASP A 138 -1.34 0.92 0.90
N ASP A 139 -1.07 2.15 1.17
CA ASP A 139 -0.73 3.12 0.13
C ASP A 139 0.73 3.02 -0.34
N ALA A 140 1.54 2.33 0.43
CA ALA A 140 2.96 2.36 0.22
C ALA A 140 3.48 1.23 -0.68
N GLY A 141 2.80 0.08 -0.72
CA GLY A 141 3.34 -1.12 -1.34
C GLY A 141 4.67 -1.53 -0.70
N LEU A 142 4.88 -1.15 0.56
CA LEU A 142 6.10 -1.45 1.31
C LEU A 142 6.14 -2.93 1.70
N LEU A 143 7.33 -3.43 1.95
CA LEU A 143 7.49 -4.82 2.34
C LEU A 143 6.81 -5.10 3.69
N MET A 144 5.80 -5.95 3.68
CA MET A 144 5.18 -6.48 4.88
C MET A 144 6.21 -7.29 5.68
N PRO A 145 6.15 -7.29 7.03
CA PRO A 145 7.13 -7.97 7.86
C PRO A 145 7.37 -9.46 7.55
N GLY A 146 6.42 -10.13 6.91
CA GLY A 146 6.57 -11.52 6.44
C GLY A 146 7.27 -11.67 5.09
N SER A 147 7.47 -10.59 4.36
CA SER A 147 8.14 -10.59 3.05
C SER A 147 9.68 -10.52 3.17
N TYR A 148 10.18 -10.27 4.36
CA TYR A 148 11.63 -10.44 4.60
C TYR A 148 11.93 -11.93 4.49
N THR A 149 12.52 -12.33 3.38
CA THR A 149 13.13 -13.65 3.24
C THR A 149 14.34 -13.75 4.17
N CYS A 150 14.04 -13.75 5.43
CA CYS A 150 14.99 -14.21 6.43
C CYS A 150 14.92 -15.72 6.40
N ALA A 151 15.74 -16.33 5.55
CA ALA A 151 15.96 -17.77 5.61
C ALA A 151 16.23 -18.15 7.06
N ASN A 152 15.20 -18.59 7.77
CA ASN A 152 15.22 -19.19 9.11
C ASN A 152 15.98 -18.47 10.24
N THR A 153 16.40 -17.20 10.10
CA THR A 153 17.29 -16.53 11.07
C THR A 153 16.82 -15.16 11.56
N CYS A 154 15.61 -14.72 11.24
CA CYS A 154 15.05 -13.47 11.76
C CYS A 154 14.26 -13.66 13.06
N ALA A 155 14.90 -14.10 14.10
CA ALA A 155 14.43 -13.90 15.46
C ALA A 155 15.54 -13.18 16.25
N PRO A 156 15.27 -12.02 16.84
CA PRO A 156 13.97 -11.31 16.94
C PRO A 156 13.65 -10.46 15.70
N ALA A 157 12.37 -10.01 15.60
CA ALA A 157 11.93 -9.09 14.55
C ALA A 157 12.88 -7.88 14.44
N PRO A 158 13.13 -7.36 13.22
CA PRO A 158 13.96 -6.17 13.02
C PRO A 158 13.45 -5.00 13.87
N PHE A 159 14.35 -4.14 14.32
CA PHE A 159 14.00 -3.04 15.22
C PHE A 159 12.98 -2.07 14.62
N TRP A 160 12.97 -1.92 13.31
CA TRP A 160 12.00 -1.08 12.59
C TRP A 160 10.61 -1.71 12.43
N ALA A 161 10.42 -2.96 12.82
CA ALA A 161 9.15 -3.68 12.76
C ALA A 161 8.57 -3.97 14.16
N ARG A 162 9.13 -3.38 15.22
CA ARG A 162 8.68 -3.53 16.61
C ARG A 162 7.74 -2.43 17.06
#